data_40204cc75ca9ce8fe49c399c619ac23b
#
_entry.id   40204cc75ca9ce8fe49c399c619ac23b
#
_cell.length_a   1.000
_cell.length_b   1.000
_cell.length_c   1.000
_cell.angle_alpha   90.00
_cell.angle_beta   90.00
_cell.angle_gamma   90.00
#
_symmetry.space_group_name_H-M   'P 1'
#
loop_
_entity.id
_entity.type
_entity.pdbx_description
1 polymer ?
#
loop_
_entity_poly.entity_id
_entity_poly.type
_entity_poly.pdbx_seq_one_letter_code
_entity_poly.pdbx_strand_id
1 'polypeptide(L)'
;MIKFKSLNQSKQFLRILGKKKLNRKYFTIFFEKNSGTEKKGNNINLNISFVMKKDIGNAVKRNKIKRKLKAAVQKVMKDKQPLDLNYTYVIFGRNNVYKDKFPLIFNEVNDVFKRIKQMDK
;
A
#
# COMPACT_ATOMS: atom_id res chain seq x y z
N MET A 1 2.88 -5.30 -17.44
CA MET A 1 3.29 -5.34 -16.03
C MET A 1 2.89 -4.06 -15.31
N ILE A 2 2.29 -4.21 -14.15
CA ILE A 2 1.88 -3.05 -13.36
C ILE A 2 3.07 -2.52 -12.59
N LYS A 3 3.30 -1.23 -12.68
CA LYS A 3 4.40 -0.59 -11.98
C LYS A 3 3.91 0.15 -10.74
N PHE A 4 4.73 0.17 -9.71
CA PHE A 4 4.45 0.94 -8.51
C PHE A 4 4.94 2.37 -8.71
N LYS A 5 4.09 3.32 -8.38
CA LYS A 5 4.42 4.73 -8.48
C LYS A 5 4.20 5.37 -7.12
N SER A 6 5.26 5.95 -6.56
CA SER A 6 5.18 6.63 -5.28
C SER A 6 4.65 8.05 -5.44
N LEU A 7 4.05 8.56 -4.36
CA LEU A 7 3.63 9.95 -4.33
C LEU A 7 4.84 10.86 -4.24
N ASN A 8 4.92 11.82 -5.13
CA ASN A 8 6.06 12.74 -5.17
C ASN A 8 5.75 14.12 -4.59
N GLN A 9 4.47 14.45 -4.44
CA GLN A 9 4.08 15.79 -4.00
C GLN A 9 3.62 15.76 -2.55
N SER A 10 4.20 16.65 -1.74
CA SER A 10 3.85 16.74 -0.32
C SER A 10 2.37 17.04 -0.10
N LYS A 11 1.80 17.89 -0.93
CA LYS A 11 0.39 18.26 -0.81
C LYS A 11 -0.52 17.06 -0.98
N GLN A 12 -0.22 16.22 -1.98
CA GLN A 12 -1.01 15.02 -2.24
C GLN A 12 -0.88 14.02 -1.10
N PHE A 13 0.32 13.88 -0.58
CA PHE A 13 0.58 12.99 0.55
C PHE A 13 -0.21 13.43 1.78
N LEU A 14 -0.14 14.73 2.13
CA LEU A 14 -0.86 15.26 3.28
C LEU A 14 -2.37 15.14 3.12
N ARG A 15 -2.86 15.32 1.91
CA ARG A 15 -4.29 15.20 1.65
C ARG A 15 -4.79 13.79 1.91
N ILE A 16 -4.05 12.79 1.45
CA ILE A 16 -4.50 11.41 1.60
C ILE A 16 -4.51 10.97 3.06
N LEU A 17 -3.62 11.54 3.89
CA LEU A 17 -3.62 11.21 5.32
C LEU A 17 -4.87 11.67 6.03
N GLY A 18 -5.61 12.61 5.46
CA GLY A 18 -6.88 13.06 6.00
C GLY A 18 -8.09 12.30 5.48
N LYS A 19 -7.88 11.33 4.61
CA LYS A 19 -8.96 10.55 4.02
C LYS A 19 -9.17 9.24 4.79
N LYS A 20 -9.80 8.27 4.15
CA LYS A 20 -10.10 7.00 4.78
C LYS A 20 -8.86 6.21 5.12
N LYS A 21 -8.90 5.51 6.25
CA LYS A 21 -7.80 4.65 6.64
C LYS A 21 -8.33 3.37 7.28
N LEU A 22 -7.52 2.32 7.19
CA LEU A 22 -7.78 1.07 7.90
C LEU A 22 -6.53 0.71 8.70
N ASN A 23 -6.72 0.47 9.99
CA ASN A 23 -5.66 0.01 10.87
C ASN A 23 -5.63 -1.51 10.86
N ARG A 24 -4.48 -2.08 10.53
CA ARG A 24 -4.31 -3.53 10.49
C ARG A 24 -3.19 -3.94 11.44
N LYS A 25 -3.00 -5.25 11.58
CA LYS A 25 -1.99 -5.77 12.50
C LYS A 25 -0.56 -5.35 12.11
N TYR A 26 -0.26 -5.36 10.83
CA TYR A 26 1.10 -5.11 10.36
C TYR A 26 1.29 -3.73 9.75
N PHE A 27 0.21 -3.00 9.54
CA PHE A 27 0.30 -1.69 8.89
C PHE A 27 -0.99 -0.91 9.06
N THR A 28 -0.89 0.38 8.77
CA THR A 28 -2.06 1.23 8.58
C THR A 28 -2.05 1.64 7.12
N ILE A 29 -3.16 1.51 6.43
CA ILE A 29 -3.27 1.90 5.03
C ILE A 29 -4.25 3.04 4.90
N PHE A 30 -3.78 4.11 4.22
CA PHE A 30 -4.62 5.23 3.83
C PHE A 30 -4.94 5.09 2.36
N PHE A 31 -6.15 5.44 1.95
CA PHE A 31 -6.53 5.30 0.55
C PHE A 31 -7.51 6.37 0.14
N GLU A 32 -7.42 6.75 -1.14
CA GLU A 32 -8.25 7.78 -1.73
C GLU A 32 -8.50 7.42 -3.18
N LYS A 33 -9.72 7.61 -3.65
CA LYS A 33 -10.04 7.35 -5.04
C LYS A 33 -9.41 8.41 -5.92
N ASN A 34 -8.76 7.99 -7.00
CA ASN A 34 -8.11 8.90 -7.94
C ASN A 34 -9.17 9.68 -8.71
N SER A 35 -8.81 10.92 -9.10
CA SER A 35 -9.63 11.66 -10.04
C SER A 35 -9.57 10.98 -11.39
N GLY A 36 -10.67 11.01 -12.14
CA GLY A 36 -10.84 10.21 -13.34
C GLY A 36 -10.00 10.60 -14.54
N THR A 37 -9.12 11.57 -14.40
CA THR A 37 -8.37 12.09 -15.53
C THR A 37 -7.03 11.41 -15.77
N GLU A 38 -6.66 10.44 -14.95
CA GLU A 38 -5.31 9.91 -14.99
C GLU A 38 -5.13 8.65 -15.80
N LYS A 39 -6.16 8.19 -16.43
CA LYS A 39 -6.05 7.00 -17.24
C LYS A 39 -5.68 7.36 -18.64
N LYS A 40 -4.41 7.29 -18.97
CA LYS A 40 -3.98 7.58 -20.32
C LYS A 40 -3.01 6.54 -20.80
N GLY A 41 -3.28 6.00 -21.96
CA GLY A 41 -2.38 5.08 -22.63
C GLY A 41 -2.38 3.70 -22.02
N ASN A 42 -1.36 2.96 -22.37
CA ASN A 42 -1.26 1.55 -22.00
C ASN A 42 -0.49 1.32 -20.71
N ASN A 43 -0.01 2.37 -20.08
CA ASN A 43 0.76 2.23 -18.85
C ASN A 43 -0.17 2.15 -17.66
N ILE A 44 -0.10 1.01 -16.99
CA ILE A 44 -0.89 0.80 -15.78
C ILE A 44 0.03 0.98 -14.59
N ASN A 45 -0.28 1.97 -13.75
CA ASN A 45 0.49 2.26 -12.54
C ASN A 45 -0.37 2.07 -11.33
N LEU A 46 0.21 1.46 -10.31
CA LEU A 46 -0.39 1.41 -8.99
C LEU A 46 0.24 2.54 -8.17
N ASN A 47 -0.57 3.53 -7.80
CA ASN A 47 -0.11 4.62 -6.97
C ASN A 47 -0.07 4.17 -5.52
N ILE A 48 1.13 3.87 -5.04
CA ILE A 48 1.30 3.34 -3.69
C ILE A 48 2.63 3.81 -3.12
N SER A 49 2.60 4.22 -1.86
CA SER A 49 3.80 4.61 -1.13
C SER A 49 3.90 3.80 0.14
N PHE A 50 5.12 3.43 0.50
CA PHE A 50 5.41 2.69 1.73
C PHE A 50 6.20 3.59 2.64
N VAL A 51 5.67 3.86 3.83
CA VAL A 51 6.30 4.76 4.78
C VAL A 51 6.70 3.98 6.03
N MET A 52 7.96 4.15 6.44
CA MET A 52 8.47 3.53 7.66
C MET A 52 8.95 4.66 8.56
N LYS A 53 8.33 4.80 9.73
CA LYS A 53 8.72 5.84 10.68
C LYS A 53 10.11 5.58 11.23
N LYS A 54 10.84 6.65 11.55
CA LYS A 54 12.20 6.52 12.04
C LYS A 54 12.32 5.75 13.35
N ASP A 55 11.31 5.79 14.18
CA ASP A 55 11.32 5.09 15.46
C ASP A 55 11.24 3.57 15.33
N ILE A 56 10.95 3.05 14.15
CA ILE A 56 10.94 1.61 13.91
C ILE A 56 12.34 1.03 14.04
N GLY A 57 13.37 1.79 13.63
CA GLY A 57 14.73 1.32 13.67
C GLY A 57 15.60 1.98 12.63
N ASN A 58 16.77 1.39 12.36
CA ASN A 58 17.71 1.92 11.40
C ASN A 58 17.22 1.67 9.96
N ALA A 59 17.99 2.20 8.99
CA ALA A 59 17.61 2.11 7.57
C ALA A 59 17.53 0.66 7.09
N VAL A 60 18.40 -0.20 7.57
CA VAL A 60 18.41 -1.61 7.17
C VAL A 60 17.11 -2.28 7.57
N LYS A 61 16.68 -2.08 8.81
CA LYS A 61 15.44 -2.67 9.31
C LYS A 61 14.23 -2.10 8.55
N ARG A 62 14.19 -0.77 8.37
CA ARG A 62 13.08 -0.14 7.67
C ARG A 62 12.99 -0.64 6.23
N ASN A 63 14.12 -0.80 5.55
CA ASN A 63 14.12 -1.31 4.18
C ASN A 63 13.62 -2.74 4.10
N LYS A 64 13.96 -3.56 5.09
CA LYS A 64 13.49 -4.95 5.12
C LYS A 64 11.98 -5.02 5.28
N ILE A 65 11.42 -4.20 6.15
CA ILE A 65 9.97 -4.11 6.33
C ILE A 65 9.30 -3.66 5.04
N LYS A 66 9.86 -2.63 4.41
CA LYS A 66 9.33 -2.11 3.15
C LYS A 66 9.33 -3.18 2.06
N ARG A 67 10.41 -3.94 1.96
CA ARG A 67 10.50 -5.01 0.96
C ARG A 67 9.45 -6.08 1.17
N LYS A 68 9.21 -6.47 2.43
CA LYS A 68 8.19 -7.46 2.73
C LYS A 68 6.80 -6.99 2.34
N LEU A 69 6.46 -5.76 2.70
CA LEU A 69 5.16 -5.19 2.36
C LEU A 69 5.00 -5.06 0.85
N LYS A 70 6.04 -4.57 0.19
CA LYS A 70 6.01 -4.41 -1.27
C LYS A 70 5.85 -5.76 -1.96
N ALA A 71 6.57 -6.77 -1.50
CA ALA A 71 6.46 -8.12 -2.06
C ALA A 71 5.05 -8.70 -1.87
N ALA A 72 4.44 -8.43 -0.71
CA ALA A 72 3.08 -8.89 -0.45
C ALA A 72 2.08 -8.25 -1.41
N VAL A 73 2.21 -6.95 -1.65
CA VAL A 73 1.34 -6.25 -2.60
C VAL A 73 1.55 -6.78 -4.02
N GLN A 74 2.81 -7.00 -4.40
CA GLN A 74 3.12 -7.55 -5.72
C GLN A 74 2.49 -8.94 -5.91
N LYS A 75 2.50 -9.76 -4.86
CA LYS A 75 1.89 -11.09 -4.93
C LYS A 75 0.39 -11.00 -5.05
N VAL A 76 -0.25 -10.06 -4.35
CA VAL A 76 -1.69 -9.85 -4.50
C VAL A 76 -2.04 -9.52 -5.95
N MET A 77 -1.26 -8.64 -6.57
CA MET A 77 -1.48 -8.27 -7.96
C MET A 77 -1.25 -9.44 -8.90
N LYS A 78 -0.19 -10.21 -8.65
CA LYS A 78 0.15 -11.35 -9.48
C LYS A 78 -0.93 -12.45 -9.42
N ASP A 79 -1.52 -12.64 -8.26
CA ASP A 79 -2.56 -13.65 -8.06
C ASP A 79 -3.94 -13.15 -8.52
N LYS A 80 -3.99 -12.01 -9.19
CA LYS A 80 -5.21 -11.43 -9.73
C LYS A 80 -6.28 -11.17 -8.66
N GLN A 81 -5.82 -10.84 -7.48
CA GLN A 81 -6.72 -10.50 -6.40
C GLN A 81 -7.33 -9.11 -6.62
N PRO A 82 -8.44 -8.80 -5.95
CA PRO A 82 -9.15 -7.54 -6.17
C PRO A 82 -8.37 -6.34 -5.62
N LEU A 83 -7.51 -5.79 -6.46
CA LEU A 83 -6.79 -4.56 -6.17
C LEU A 83 -7.31 -3.48 -7.09
N ASP A 84 -7.81 -2.39 -6.53
CA ASP A 84 -8.39 -1.32 -7.34
C ASP A 84 -7.30 -0.32 -7.73
N LEU A 85 -7.00 -0.26 -9.02
CA LEU A 85 -5.99 0.65 -9.55
C LEU A 85 -6.48 2.09 -9.62
N ASN A 86 -7.76 2.32 -9.37
CA ASN A 86 -8.32 3.67 -9.35
C ASN A 86 -8.10 4.37 -8.02
N TYR A 87 -7.37 3.76 -7.12
CA TYR A 87 -7.07 4.33 -5.82
C TYR A 87 -5.60 4.64 -5.68
N THR A 88 -5.29 5.61 -4.84
CA THR A 88 -3.95 5.88 -4.36
C THR A 88 -3.86 5.38 -2.92
N TYR A 89 -2.77 4.67 -2.61
CA TYR A 89 -2.58 4.05 -1.30
C TYR A 89 -1.32 4.54 -0.65
N VAL A 90 -1.36 4.71 0.68
CA VAL A 90 -0.17 4.96 1.48
C VAL A 90 -0.17 3.96 2.63
N ILE A 91 0.86 3.15 2.71
CA ILE A 91 0.99 2.11 3.72
C ILE A 91 2.06 2.49 4.72
N PHE A 92 1.67 2.62 6.00
CA PHE A 92 2.61 2.83 7.09
C PHE A 92 2.89 1.48 7.73
N GLY A 93 4.10 0.96 7.52
CA GLY A 93 4.49 -0.33 8.08
C GLY A 93 4.73 -0.27 9.58
N ARG A 94 4.49 -1.39 10.24
CA ARG A 94 4.70 -1.53 11.66
C ARG A 94 5.92 -2.41 11.93
N ASN A 95 6.43 -2.29 13.14
CA ASN A 95 7.64 -3.00 13.57
C ASN A 95 7.51 -4.52 13.46
N ASN A 96 6.33 -5.06 13.72
CA ASN A 96 6.14 -6.51 13.73
C ASN A 96 6.28 -7.18 12.37
N VAL A 97 6.24 -6.41 11.28
CA VAL A 97 6.51 -6.96 9.94
C VAL A 97 7.92 -7.55 9.87
N TYR A 98 8.85 -6.97 10.64
CA TYR A 98 10.24 -7.39 10.61
C TYR A 98 10.39 -8.85 11.06
N LYS A 99 9.67 -9.24 12.09
CA LYS A 99 9.82 -10.56 12.72
C LYS A 99 8.90 -11.64 12.17
N ASP A 100 7.70 -11.25 11.74
CA ASP A 100 6.69 -12.24 11.39
C ASP A 100 6.92 -12.78 9.98
N LYS A 101 6.39 -13.98 9.76
CA LYS A 101 6.60 -14.68 8.50
C LYS A 101 5.78 -14.04 7.38
N PHE A 102 6.34 -14.10 6.17
CA PHE A 102 5.73 -13.50 4.99
C PHE A 102 4.28 -13.92 4.74
N PRO A 103 3.91 -15.20 4.87
CA PRO A 103 2.51 -15.59 4.62
C PRO A 103 1.50 -14.85 5.49
N LEU A 104 1.86 -14.54 6.73
CA LEU A 104 0.98 -13.80 7.62
C LEU A 104 0.78 -12.37 7.11
N ILE A 105 1.86 -11.76 6.65
CA ILE A 105 1.82 -10.41 6.11
C ILE A 105 1.03 -10.38 4.82
N PHE A 106 1.25 -11.35 3.94
CA PHE A 106 0.52 -11.45 2.69
C PHE A 106 -0.99 -11.59 2.93
N ASN A 107 -1.39 -12.42 3.90
CA ASN A 107 -2.81 -12.60 4.19
C ASN A 107 -3.47 -11.30 4.63
N GLU A 108 -2.77 -10.51 5.45
CA GLU A 108 -3.29 -9.21 5.88
C GLU A 108 -3.44 -8.24 4.71
N VAL A 109 -2.43 -8.19 3.84
CA VAL A 109 -2.47 -7.31 2.67
C VAL A 109 -3.62 -7.71 1.74
N ASN A 110 -3.73 -9.01 1.47
CA ASN A 110 -4.79 -9.52 0.60
C ASN A 110 -6.17 -9.19 1.16
N ASP A 111 -6.35 -9.39 2.46
CA ASP A 111 -7.62 -9.12 3.12
C ASP A 111 -8.00 -7.64 3.09
N VAL A 112 -7.02 -6.78 3.34
CA VAL A 112 -7.31 -5.35 3.38
C VAL A 112 -7.73 -4.80 2.01
N PHE A 113 -7.11 -5.29 0.94
CA PHE A 113 -7.51 -4.83 -0.39
C PHE A 113 -8.91 -5.31 -0.77
N LYS A 114 -9.27 -6.53 -0.36
CA LYS A 114 -10.65 -6.98 -0.53
C LYS A 114 -11.63 -6.08 0.20
N ARG A 115 -11.28 -5.70 1.42
CA ARG A 115 -12.14 -4.86 2.24
C ARG A 115 -12.29 -3.47 1.65
N ILE A 116 -11.21 -2.89 1.13
CA ILE A 116 -11.28 -1.59 0.48
C ILE A 116 -12.21 -1.63 -0.71
N LYS A 117 -12.10 -2.67 -1.52
CA LYS A 117 -12.96 -2.82 -2.69
C LYS A 117 -14.44 -2.93 -2.30
N GLN A 118 -14.74 -3.62 -1.19
CA GLN A 118 -16.10 -3.73 -0.70
C GLN A 118 -16.64 -2.39 -0.22
N MET A 119 -15.78 -1.57 0.37
CA MET A 119 -16.18 -0.26 0.88
C MET A 119 -16.53 0.73 -0.23
N ASP A 120 -16.07 0.48 -1.44
CA ASP A 120 -16.30 1.37 -2.58
C ASP A 120 -17.70 1.24 -3.17
N LYS A 121 -18.46 0.25 -2.76
CA LYS A 121 -19.80 0.03 -3.30
C LYS A 121 -20.84 0.92 -2.65
#